data_9a820c0ea8adbaf5d4e1764b1e682d4a
#
_entry.id   9a820c0ea8adbaf5d4e1764b1e682d4a
#
_cell.length_a   1.000
_cell.length_b   1.000
_cell.length_c   1.000
_cell.angle_alpha   90.00
_cell.angle_beta   90.00
_cell.angle_gamma   90.00
#
_symmetry.space_group_name_H-M   'P 1'
#
loop_
_entity.id
_entity.type
_entity.pdbx_description
1 polymer ?
#
loop_
_entity_poly.entity_id
_entity_poly.type
_entity_poly.pdbx_seq_one_letter_code
_entity_poly.pdbx_strand_id
1 'polypeptide(L)'
;MRAMVLPAPGAPLQMQERPDPEAGDGQIRVKVSACGVCRTDLHVADAELPGIKYPVVPGHEIVGRVDLVGSKVTTHRIGDRVGIPWLGYTCGVCRFCKEGLENLCDRPLFTGYTRDGGFATHTVADARYAFPLGEDGDDVSMAPLLCAGLIGWRSLVTAGNADRLGIYGFGAAGHIVAQVARWQGRSVYAFTRPDDIAAQEFARRLGAVWAGASHERPKSPLDAAIIYAPAGELVPAALRAVRKGGKVVCAGIHMSDIPSFPYGLLWEERQLVSVANLTRQDGLDFLKIAPQAGIRTQTTAFPLVEANEVVTKLRTGQVLGAAVLKP
;
A
#
# COMPACT_ATOMS: atom_id res chain seq x y z
N MET A 1 7.18 -4.63 25.52
CA MET A 1 7.61 -4.37 24.14
C MET A 1 8.26 -3.01 23.98
N ARG A 2 9.14 -2.82 23.00
CA ARG A 2 9.61 -1.49 22.57
C ARG A 2 8.72 -1.03 21.40
N ALA A 3 8.36 0.25 21.38
CA ALA A 3 7.54 0.82 20.30
C ALA A 3 7.93 2.29 20.01
N MET A 4 7.88 2.67 18.74
CA MET A 4 7.95 4.07 18.30
C MET A 4 6.56 4.65 18.32
N VAL A 5 6.30 5.54 19.26
CA VAL A 5 4.97 6.11 19.52
C VAL A 5 4.89 7.52 18.96
N LEU A 6 3.84 7.79 18.23
CA LEU A 6 3.46 9.13 17.81
C LEU A 6 2.55 9.77 18.88
N PRO A 7 3.04 10.71 19.69
CA PRO A 7 2.29 11.21 20.85
C PRO A 7 1.21 12.22 20.48
N ALA A 8 1.42 12.96 19.39
CA ALA A 8 0.54 14.03 18.92
C ALA A 8 0.81 14.34 17.44
N PRO A 9 -0.09 15.06 16.75
CA PRO A 9 0.10 15.51 15.37
C PRO A 9 1.41 16.28 15.19
N GLY A 10 2.18 15.92 14.15
CA GLY A 10 3.43 16.61 13.80
C GLY A 10 4.59 16.42 14.78
N ALA A 11 4.37 15.69 15.89
CA ALA A 11 5.42 15.41 16.84
C ALA A 11 6.38 14.32 16.33
N PRO A 12 7.65 14.31 16.75
CA PRO A 12 8.54 13.20 16.46
C PRO A 12 8.07 11.92 17.19
N LEU A 13 8.32 10.78 16.54
CA LEU A 13 8.11 9.48 17.16
C LEU A 13 9.01 9.33 18.39
N GLN A 14 8.49 8.75 19.46
CA GLN A 14 9.20 8.53 20.72
C GLN A 14 9.36 7.04 20.98
N MET A 15 10.58 6.57 21.21
CA MET A 15 10.81 5.21 21.66
C MET A 15 10.28 5.05 23.09
N GLN A 16 9.40 4.11 23.29
CA GLN A 16 8.81 3.77 24.61
C GLN A 16 8.91 2.28 24.88
N GLU A 17 9.19 1.96 26.12
CA GLU A 17 8.98 0.61 26.65
C GLU A 17 7.56 0.51 27.21
N ARG A 18 6.84 -0.52 26.81
CA ARG A 18 5.45 -0.79 27.20
C ARG A 18 5.30 -2.28 27.55
N PRO A 19 4.30 -2.66 28.35
CA PRO A 19 3.92 -4.06 28.48
C PRO A 19 3.64 -4.66 27.09
N ASP A 20 3.92 -5.96 26.94
CA ASP A 20 3.52 -6.67 25.72
C ASP A 20 1.98 -6.65 25.61
N PRO A 21 1.43 -6.37 24.42
CA PRO A 21 -0.01 -6.31 24.25
C PRO A 21 -0.62 -7.72 24.38
N GLU A 22 -1.80 -7.81 24.96
CA GLU A 22 -2.54 -9.06 25.06
C GLU A 22 -3.47 -9.27 23.86
N ALA A 23 -3.57 -10.51 23.38
CA ALA A 23 -4.50 -10.89 22.33
C ALA A 23 -5.84 -11.27 22.96
N GLY A 24 -6.88 -10.49 22.65
CA GLY A 24 -8.26 -10.80 23.04
C GLY A 24 -8.92 -11.87 22.15
N ASP A 25 -10.22 -12.04 22.33
CA ASP A 25 -11.04 -12.95 21.50
C ASP A 25 -10.90 -12.64 19.99
N GLY A 26 -10.57 -13.66 19.19
CA GLY A 26 -10.41 -13.53 17.75
C GLY A 26 -9.15 -12.77 17.31
N GLN A 27 -8.23 -12.50 18.23
CA GLN A 27 -6.99 -11.78 17.95
C GLN A 27 -5.77 -12.68 18.11
N ILE A 28 -4.70 -12.30 17.45
CA ILE A 28 -3.37 -12.87 17.61
C ILE A 28 -2.39 -11.77 18.01
N ARG A 29 -1.39 -12.10 18.81
CA ARG A 29 -0.21 -11.26 18.99
C ARG A 29 0.88 -11.74 18.05
N VAL A 30 1.58 -10.80 17.45
CA VAL A 30 2.64 -11.05 16.48
C VAL A 30 3.92 -10.40 16.96
N LYS A 31 4.99 -11.19 17.07
CA LYS A 31 6.35 -10.68 17.20
C LYS A 31 6.79 -10.17 15.83
N VAL A 32 7.00 -8.86 15.73
CA VAL A 32 7.32 -8.18 14.47
C VAL A 32 8.76 -8.49 14.08
N SER A 33 8.98 -8.91 12.85
CA SER A 33 10.30 -9.11 12.25
C SER A 33 10.69 -7.95 11.34
N ALA A 34 9.70 -7.36 10.64
CA ALA A 34 9.87 -6.24 9.73
C ALA A 34 8.56 -5.45 9.62
N CYS A 35 8.66 -4.14 9.48
CA CYS A 35 7.53 -3.27 9.16
C CYS A 35 7.94 -2.22 8.13
N GLY A 36 7.28 -2.20 6.98
CA GLY A 36 7.51 -1.18 5.96
C GLY A 36 7.06 0.20 6.41
N VAL A 37 7.69 1.22 5.85
CA VAL A 37 7.34 2.63 6.06
C VAL A 37 6.84 3.20 4.74
N CYS A 38 5.59 3.59 4.71
CA CYS A 38 4.98 4.11 3.50
C CYS A 38 4.49 5.56 3.66
N ARG A 39 4.00 6.12 2.56
CA ARG A 39 3.51 7.50 2.56
C ARG A 39 2.31 7.72 3.49
N THR A 40 1.52 6.69 3.75
CA THR A 40 0.40 6.75 4.70
C THR A 40 0.87 7.03 6.12
N ASP A 41 2.07 6.57 6.52
CA ASP A 41 2.63 6.89 7.83
C ASP A 41 2.97 8.39 7.95
N LEU A 42 3.33 9.07 6.83
CA LEU A 42 3.45 10.53 6.79
C LEU A 42 2.10 11.20 6.98
N HIS A 43 1.05 10.75 6.28
CA HIS A 43 -0.30 11.28 6.44
C HIS A 43 -0.83 11.11 7.86
N VAL A 44 -0.48 10.00 8.53
CA VAL A 44 -0.79 9.77 9.95
C VAL A 44 0.01 10.74 10.84
N ALA A 45 1.30 10.89 10.59
CA ALA A 45 2.16 11.80 11.37
C ALA A 45 1.72 13.26 11.24
N ASP A 46 1.29 13.69 10.07
CA ASP A 46 0.90 15.07 9.75
C ASP A 46 -0.59 15.36 10.02
N ALA A 47 -1.35 14.39 10.54
CA ALA A 47 -2.80 14.49 10.80
C ALA A 47 -3.65 14.83 9.57
N GLU A 48 -3.21 14.42 8.39
CA GLU A 48 -3.94 14.64 7.13
C GLU A 48 -5.13 13.68 6.94
N LEU A 49 -5.25 12.66 7.79
CA LEU A 49 -6.34 11.70 7.78
C LEU A 49 -7.30 11.98 8.96
N PRO A 50 -8.62 11.94 8.77
CA PRO A 50 -9.59 12.24 9.81
C PRO A 50 -9.71 11.13 10.87
N GLY A 51 -9.87 11.49 12.15
CA GLY A 51 -10.21 10.51 13.20
C GLY A 51 -9.03 9.76 13.82
N ILE A 52 -7.80 10.24 13.65
CA ILE A 52 -6.62 9.67 14.34
C ILE A 52 -6.79 9.85 15.85
N LYS A 53 -6.49 8.80 16.60
CA LYS A 53 -6.44 8.84 18.06
C LYS A 53 -4.98 8.77 18.51
N TYR A 54 -4.51 9.82 19.13
CA TYR A 54 -3.17 9.88 19.73
C TYR A 54 -3.21 9.52 21.23
N PRO A 55 -2.17 8.91 21.80
CA PRO A 55 -0.97 8.43 21.10
C PRO A 55 -1.26 7.16 20.28
N VAL A 56 -0.50 6.93 19.20
CA VAL A 56 -0.60 5.74 18.35
C VAL A 56 0.80 5.21 17.98
N VAL A 57 0.94 3.92 17.81
CA VAL A 57 2.11 3.28 17.19
C VAL A 57 1.82 3.14 15.69
N PRO A 58 2.54 3.83 14.77
CA PRO A 58 2.34 3.70 13.33
C PRO A 58 2.80 2.35 12.78
N GLY A 59 2.72 2.21 11.43
CA GLY A 59 3.22 1.06 10.68
C GLY A 59 2.13 0.02 10.40
N HIS A 60 1.97 -0.31 9.11
CA HIS A 60 0.89 -1.17 8.62
C HIS A 60 1.34 -2.12 7.49
N GLU A 61 2.63 -2.28 7.32
CA GLU A 61 3.24 -3.25 6.39
C GLU A 61 4.02 -4.28 7.23
N ILE A 62 3.32 -5.06 8.05
CA ILE A 62 3.92 -5.85 9.12
C ILE A 62 4.14 -7.29 8.69
N VAL A 63 5.36 -7.76 8.81
CA VAL A 63 5.71 -9.19 8.74
C VAL A 63 6.21 -9.63 10.11
N GLY A 64 5.75 -10.79 10.57
CA GLY A 64 6.17 -11.35 11.84
C GLY A 64 5.67 -12.76 12.09
N ARG A 65 5.88 -13.24 13.30
CA ARG A 65 5.40 -14.55 13.72
C ARG A 65 4.43 -14.45 14.89
N VAL A 66 3.40 -15.25 14.83
CA VAL A 66 2.42 -15.37 15.90
C VAL A 66 3.12 -15.93 17.13
N ASP A 67 3.05 -15.21 18.25
CA ASP A 67 3.62 -15.65 19.54
C ASP A 67 2.56 -15.83 20.63
N LEU A 68 1.34 -15.32 20.43
CA LEU A 68 0.18 -15.56 21.28
C LEU A 68 -1.10 -15.64 20.45
N VAL A 69 -1.95 -16.60 20.76
CA VAL A 69 -3.24 -16.82 20.11
C VAL A 69 -4.35 -16.59 21.13
N GLY A 70 -5.21 -15.63 20.87
CA GLY A 70 -6.39 -15.35 21.68
C GLY A 70 -7.47 -16.41 21.53
N SER A 71 -8.44 -16.41 22.44
CA SER A 71 -9.58 -17.32 22.36
C SER A 71 -10.36 -17.13 21.05
N LYS A 72 -11.04 -18.19 20.61
CA LYS A 72 -11.84 -18.23 19.36
C LYS A 72 -11.03 -18.12 18.05
N VAL A 73 -9.71 -18.06 18.08
CA VAL A 73 -8.87 -18.15 16.89
C VAL A 73 -8.62 -19.62 16.55
N THR A 74 -9.01 -20.03 15.34
CA THR A 74 -8.81 -21.38 14.82
C THR A 74 -7.95 -21.42 13.55
N THR A 75 -7.64 -20.26 13.01
CA THR A 75 -6.96 -20.09 11.70
C THR A 75 -5.46 -19.93 11.80
N HIS A 76 -4.95 -19.65 12.99
CA HIS A 76 -3.52 -19.40 13.23
C HIS A 76 -3.02 -20.18 14.45
N ARG A 77 -1.73 -20.48 14.45
CA ARG A 77 -1.00 -21.17 15.54
C ARG A 77 0.25 -20.36 15.90
N ILE A 78 0.76 -20.57 17.11
CA ILE A 78 2.06 -20.02 17.53
C ILE A 78 3.13 -20.52 16.56
N GLY A 79 3.99 -19.59 16.11
CA GLY A 79 5.02 -19.84 15.12
C GLY A 79 4.63 -19.51 13.68
N ASP A 80 3.34 -19.44 13.34
CA ASP A 80 2.89 -19.09 11.99
C ASP A 80 3.46 -17.73 11.57
N ARG A 81 4.02 -17.68 10.35
CA ARG A 81 4.49 -16.44 9.73
C ARG A 81 3.33 -15.73 9.04
N VAL A 82 3.09 -14.48 9.43
CA VAL A 82 1.94 -13.71 8.97
C VAL A 82 2.31 -12.31 8.52
N GLY A 83 1.47 -11.78 7.63
CA GLY A 83 1.48 -10.39 7.19
C GLY A 83 0.23 -9.65 7.66
N ILE A 84 0.40 -8.45 8.24
CA ILE A 84 -0.70 -7.62 8.70
C ILE A 84 -0.73 -6.33 7.88
N PRO A 85 -1.83 -6.06 7.14
CA PRO A 85 -1.98 -4.90 6.28
C PRO A 85 -2.63 -3.72 7.00
N TRP A 86 -2.92 -2.66 6.22
CA TRP A 86 -3.63 -1.47 6.65
C TRP A 86 -5.04 -1.77 7.20
N LEU A 87 -5.86 -2.53 6.47
CA LEU A 87 -7.20 -2.89 6.95
C LEU A 87 -7.07 -3.94 8.07
N GLY A 88 -7.28 -3.51 9.32
CA GLY A 88 -7.07 -4.32 10.51
C GLY A 88 -8.36 -4.91 11.12
N TYR A 89 -9.55 -4.43 10.71
CA TYR A 89 -10.84 -4.94 11.18
C TYR A 89 -11.99 -4.38 10.36
N THR A 90 -13.05 -5.18 10.18
CA THR A 90 -14.36 -4.71 9.71
C THR A 90 -15.50 -5.33 10.50
N CYS A 91 -16.66 -4.68 10.51
CA CYS A 91 -17.79 -5.09 11.37
C CYS A 91 -18.48 -6.39 10.93
N GLY A 92 -18.32 -6.82 9.67
CA GLY A 92 -18.93 -8.05 9.13
C GLY A 92 -20.45 -8.00 8.89
N VAL A 93 -21.14 -6.93 9.31
CA VAL A 93 -22.62 -6.87 9.32
C VAL A 93 -23.22 -5.73 8.50
N CYS A 94 -22.46 -4.68 8.17
CA CYS A 94 -22.96 -3.61 7.31
C CYS A 94 -23.12 -4.08 5.87
N ARG A 95 -23.79 -3.27 5.06
CA ARG A 95 -24.06 -3.56 3.65
C ARG A 95 -22.77 -3.93 2.90
N PHE A 96 -21.75 -3.11 3.03
CA PHE A 96 -20.46 -3.30 2.32
C PHE A 96 -19.79 -4.62 2.70
N CYS A 97 -19.76 -4.97 4.00
CA CYS A 97 -19.21 -6.25 4.43
C CYS A 97 -19.98 -7.45 3.87
N LYS A 98 -21.32 -7.35 3.80
CA LYS A 98 -22.17 -8.42 3.25
C LYS A 98 -22.02 -8.59 1.74
N GLU A 99 -21.68 -7.52 1.04
CA GLU A 99 -21.44 -7.50 -0.41
C GLU A 99 -19.98 -7.85 -0.78
N GLY A 100 -19.11 -8.18 0.20
CA GLY A 100 -17.68 -8.43 -0.05
C GLY A 100 -16.85 -7.18 -0.33
N LEU A 101 -17.43 -6.00 -0.11
CA LEU A 101 -16.78 -4.69 -0.23
C LEU A 101 -16.31 -4.18 1.14
N GLU A 102 -15.71 -5.04 1.93
CA GLU A 102 -15.38 -4.78 3.33
C GLU A 102 -14.36 -3.65 3.54
N ASN A 103 -13.59 -3.31 2.51
CA ASN A 103 -12.74 -2.12 2.47
C ASN A 103 -13.53 -0.80 2.59
N LEU A 104 -14.84 -0.83 2.32
CA LEU A 104 -15.78 0.28 2.47
C LEU A 104 -16.66 0.15 3.72
N CYS A 105 -16.28 -0.68 4.69
CA CYS A 105 -17.02 -0.92 5.91
C CYS A 105 -17.34 0.41 6.64
N ASP A 106 -18.56 0.53 7.21
CA ASP A 106 -18.97 1.72 7.98
C ASP A 106 -18.22 1.89 9.32
N ARG A 107 -17.61 0.81 9.83
CA ARG A 107 -16.88 0.77 11.11
C ARG A 107 -15.57 0.01 10.99
N PRO A 108 -14.65 0.45 10.10
CA PRO A 108 -13.36 -0.21 9.93
C PRO A 108 -12.40 0.20 11.04
N LEU A 109 -11.39 -0.62 11.30
CA LEU A 109 -10.20 -0.21 12.05
C LEU A 109 -8.96 -0.44 11.19
N PHE A 110 -8.03 0.49 11.27
CA PHE A 110 -6.84 0.50 10.45
C PHE A 110 -5.58 0.40 11.31
N THR A 111 -4.70 -0.51 10.92
CA THR A 111 -3.43 -0.77 11.58
C THR A 111 -2.50 0.43 11.45
N GLY A 112 -1.89 0.84 12.55
CA GLY A 112 -0.98 2.00 12.56
C GLY A 112 -1.68 3.36 12.46
N TYR A 113 -3.02 3.41 12.64
CA TYR A 113 -3.82 4.61 12.48
C TYR A 113 -4.92 4.73 13.54
N THR A 114 -5.95 3.89 13.48
CA THR A 114 -7.05 3.86 14.48
C THR A 114 -6.83 2.79 15.54
N ARG A 115 -5.78 2.01 15.40
CA ARG A 115 -5.23 1.05 16.35
C ARG A 115 -3.72 1.00 16.18
N ASP A 116 -2.99 0.56 17.22
CA ASP A 116 -1.54 0.43 17.18
C ASP A 116 -1.08 -0.51 16.06
N GLY A 117 0.05 -0.18 15.45
CA GLY A 117 0.67 -0.85 14.31
C GLY A 117 1.99 -1.53 14.64
N GLY A 118 2.86 -1.61 13.62
CA GLY A 118 4.08 -2.43 13.62
C GLY A 118 5.40 -1.71 13.82
N PHE A 119 5.41 -0.41 14.09
CA PHE A 119 6.65 0.25 14.54
C PHE A 119 6.96 -0.13 15.98
N ALA A 120 6.99 -1.43 16.25
CA ALA A 120 7.15 -2.04 17.56
C ALA A 120 7.71 -3.46 17.46
N THR A 121 8.19 -3.99 18.57
CA THR A 121 8.61 -5.41 18.65
C THR A 121 7.43 -6.38 18.63
N HIS A 122 6.24 -5.94 19.04
CA HIS A 122 5.01 -6.74 19.05
C HIS A 122 3.81 -5.89 18.65
N THR A 123 2.82 -6.52 18.03
CA THR A 123 1.53 -5.92 17.71
C THR A 123 0.42 -6.95 17.88
N VAL A 124 -0.84 -6.48 18.00
CA VAL A 124 -2.03 -7.32 18.02
C VAL A 124 -2.85 -7.10 16.77
N ALA A 125 -3.28 -8.17 16.13
CA ALA A 125 -4.14 -8.14 14.96
C ALA A 125 -5.41 -8.96 15.13
N ASP A 126 -6.49 -8.60 14.46
CA ASP A 126 -7.61 -9.48 14.22
C ASP A 126 -7.14 -10.63 13.31
N ALA A 127 -7.33 -11.87 13.74
CA ALA A 127 -6.85 -13.04 13.01
C ALA A 127 -7.39 -13.14 11.57
N ARG A 128 -8.54 -12.54 11.28
CA ARG A 128 -9.14 -12.48 9.93
C ARG A 128 -8.37 -11.59 8.97
N TYR A 129 -7.55 -10.67 9.49
CA TYR A 129 -6.76 -9.69 8.74
C TYR A 129 -5.25 -9.95 8.84
N ALA A 130 -4.86 -11.11 9.33
CA ALA A 130 -3.49 -11.60 9.30
C ALA A 130 -3.36 -12.66 8.18
N PHE A 131 -2.56 -12.36 7.16
CA PHE A 131 -2.41 -13.24 6.01
C PHE A 131 -1.26 -14.22 6.22
N PRO A 132 -1.45 -15.53 5.98
CA PRO A 132 -0.36 -16.50 5.96
C PRO A 132 0.64 -16.16 4.86
N LEU A 133 1.94 -16.10 5.17
CA LEU A 133 2.99 -15.75 4.20
C LEU A 133 3.82 -16.96 3.74
N GLY A 134 3.64 -18.13 4.33
CA GLY A 134 4.56 -19.24 4.09
C GLY A 134 5.96 -18.98 4.65
N GLU A 135 6.91 -19.84 4.35
CA GLU A 135 8.29 -19.72 4.86
C GLU A 135 9.27 -19.13 3.81
N ASP A 136 8.86 -18.98 2.57
CA ASP A 136 9.71 -18.49 1.49
C ASP A 136 9.92 -16.97 1.56
N GLY A 137 11.09 -16.52 1.10
CA GLY A 137 11.48 -15.11 1.05
C GLY A 137 11.84 -14.51 2.41
N ASP A 138 12.48 -13.34 2.37
CA ASP A 138 12.84 -12.61 3.59
C ASP A 138 11.76 -11.61 4.01
N ASP A 139 11.69 -11.33 5.32
CA ASP A 139 10.65 -10.48 5.90
C ASP A 139 10.72 -9.02 5.42
N VAL A 140 11.92 -8.53 5.11
CA VAL A 140 12.15 -7.16 4.68
C VAL A 140 11.59 -6.94 3.28
N SER A 141 11.85 -7.88 2.36
CA SER A 141 11.32 -7.77 0.99
C SER A 141 9.82 -8.02 0.91
N MET A 142 9.25 -8.76 1.88
CA MET A 142 7.80 -9.01 1.92
C MET A 142 6.98 -7.86 2.52
N ALA A 143 7.53 -7.08 3.42
CA ALA A 143 6.79 -6.03 4.11
C ALA A 143 6.07 -5.05 3.15
N PRO A 144 6.69 -4.50 2.09
CA PRO A 144 5.99 -3.59 1.17
C PRO A 144 4.84 -4.24 0.39
N LEU A 145 4.82 -5.57 0.28
CA LEU A 145 3.74 -6.29 -0.40
C LEU A 145 2.40 -6.11 0.34
N LEU A 146 2.44 -5.85 1.66
CA LEU A 146 1.26 -5.75 2.53
C LEU A 146 0.52 -4.41 2.48
N CYS A 147 1.09 -3.41 1.80
CA CYS A 147 0.38 -2.15 1.48
C CYS A 147 0.52 -1.83 -0.01
N ALA A 148 1.72 -1.48 -0.46
CA ALA A 148 1.99 -1.11 -1.84
C ALA A 148 1.61 -2.22 -2.83
N GLY A 149 1.87 -3.49 -2.49
CA GLY A 149 1.45 -4.64 -3.28
C GLY A 149 -0.07 -4.80 -3.33
N LEU A 150 -0.74 -4.70 -2.18
CA LEU A 150 -2.19 -4.92 -2.07
C LEU A 150 -2.99 -3.82 -2.77
N ILE A 151 -2.66 -2.54 -2.56
CA ILE A 151 -3.31 -1.45 -3.28
C ILE A 151 -2.98 -1.50 -4.77
N GLY A 152 -1.74 -1.92 -5.11
CA GLY A 152 -1.32 -2.18 -6.47
C GLY A 152 -2.20 -3.21 -7.15
N TRP A 153 -2.40 -4.35 -6.50
CA TRP A 153 -3.27 -5.42 -7.00
C TRP A 153 -4.71 -4.96 -7.20
N ARG A 154 -5.31 -4.34 -6.15
CA ARG A 154 -6.68 -3.85 -6.24
C ARG A 154 -6.87 -2.85 -7.37
N SER A 155 -5.93 -1.91 -7.55
CA SER A 155 -6.00 -0.95 -8.65
C SER A 155 -5.81 -1.60 -10.02
N LEU A 156 -4.97 -2.65 -10.12
CA LEU A 156 -4.79 -3.42 -11.35
C LEU A 156 -6.06 -4.21 -11.73
N VAL A 157 -6.71 -4.84 -10.75
CA VAL A 157 -8.01 -5.51 -10.95
C VAL A 157 -9.08 -4.50 -11.39
N THR A 158 -9.12 -3.33 -10.76
CA THR A 158 -10.06 -2.24 -11.12
C THR A 158 -9.80 -1.68 -12.51
N ALA A 159 -8.54 -1.63 -12.96
CA ALA A 159 -8.18 -1.22 -14.32
C ALA A 159 -8.72 -2.19 -15.39
N GLY A 160 -9.05 -3.43 -15.00
CA GLY A 160 -9.59 -4.46 -15.90
C GLY A 160 -8.56 -5.03 -16.87
N ASN A 161 -9.03 -5.54 -18.01
CA ASN A 161 -8.18 -6.15 -19.03
C ASN A 161 -7.56 -5.07 -19.93
N ALA A 162 -6.56 -4.36 -19.41
CA ALA A 162 -5.82 -3.33 -20.13
C ALA A 162 -4.51 -3.92 -20.66
N ASP A 163 -4.34 -4.02 -21.96
CA ASP A 163 -3.09 -4.47 -22.58
C ASP A 163 -2.00 -3.40 -22.46
N ARG A 164 -2.36 -2.12 -22.64
CA ARG A 164 -1.49 -0.95 -22.48
C ARG A 164 -1.87 -0.22 -21.22
N LEU A 165 -1.06 -0.41 -20.17
CA LEU A 165 -1.30 0.12 -18.84
C LEU A 165 -0.36 1.27 -18.52
N GLY A 166 -0.92 2.46 -18.25
CA GLY A 166 -0.19 3.61 -17.72
C GLY A 166 -0.08 3.53 -16.20
N ILE A 167 1.09 3.86 -15.66
CA ILE A 167 1.34 3.96 -14.22
C ILE A 167 1.91 5.34 -13.93
N TYR A 168 1.13 6.21 -13.30
CA TYR A 168 1.51 7.55 -12.89
C TYR A 168 2.01 7.57 -11.45
N GLY A 169 3.31 7.81 -11.29
CA GLY A 169 4.03 7.64 -10.03
C GLY A 169 4.66 6.25 -9.90
N PHE A 170 6.00 6.18 -10.05
CA PHE A 170 6.75 4.93 -10.07
C PHE A 170 7.53 4.72 -8.75
N GLY A 171 6.80 4.86 -7.62
CA GLY A 171 7.28 4.54 -6.26
C GLY A 171 7.00 3.08 -5.85
N ALA A 172 6.81 2.85 -4.55
CA ALA A 172 6.61 1.49 -4.00
C ALA A 172 5.47 0.71 -4.70
N ALA A 173 4.28 1.29 -4.86
CA ALA A 173 3.17 0.58 -5.53
C ALA A 173 3.42 0.44 -7.05
N GLY A 174 3.92 1.49 -7.70
CA GLY A 174 4.16 1.48 -9.14
C GLY A 174 5.15 0.40 -9.57
N HIS A 175 6.27 0.22 -8.86
CA HIS A 175 7.26 -0.78 -9.24
C HIS A 175 6.79 -2.23 -8.99
N ILE A 176 5.97 -2.45 -7.95
CA ILE A 176 5.40 -3.78 -7.66
C ILE A 176 4.36 -4.14 -8.72
N VAL A 177 3.39 -3.25 -8.97
CA VAL A 177 2.30 -3.54 -9.91
C VAL A 177 2.80 -3.65 -11.35
N ALA A 178 3.84 -2.91 -11.73
CA ALA A 178 4.46 -3.04 -13.05
C ALA A 178 4.96 -4.46 -13.32
N GLN A 179 5.54 -5.12 -12.31
CA GLN A 179 6.01 -6.50 -12.43
C GLN A 179 4.85 -7.49 -12.59
N VAL A 180 3.77 -7.31 -11.81
CA VAL A 180 2.53 -8.11 -11.95
C VAL A 180 1.92 -7.92 -13.34
N ALA A 181 1.76 -6.67 -13.79
CA ALA A 181 1.20 -6.35 -15.09
C ALA A 181 2.01 -6.99 -16.24
N ARG A 182 3.34 -6.93 -16.16
CA ARG A 182 4.21 -7.60 -17.12
C ARG A 182 4.07 -9.12 -17.10
N TRP A 183 4.02 -9.72 -15.92
CA TRP A 183 3.80 -11.17 -15.78
C TRP A 183 2.49 -11.60 -16.43
N GLN A 184 1.46 -10.72 -16.38
CA GLN A 184 0.19 -10.91 -17.08
C GLN A 184 0.27 -10.64 -18.59
N GLY A 185 1.44 -10.30 -19.15
CA GLY A 185 1.62 -9.99 -20.56
C GLY A 185 1.26 -8.58 -20.99
N ARG A 186 0.99 -7.66 -20.04
CA ARG A 186 0.62 -6.27 -20.35
C ARG A 186 1.85 -5.42 -20.69
N SER A 187 1.66 -4.45 -21.57
CA SER A 187 2.64 -3.40 -21.87
C SER A 187 2.52 -2.28 -20.85
N VAL A 188 3.57 -2.04 -20.07
CA VAL A 188 3.60 -1.02 -19.00
C VAL A 188 4.23 0.26 -19.53
N TYR A 189 3.55 1.38 -19.29
CA TYR A 189 3.98 2.74 -19.57
C TYR A 189 4.13 3.49 -18.25
N ALA A 190 5.35 3.90 -17.91
CA ALA A 190 5.66 4.55 -16.63
C ALA A 190 5.73 6.07 -16.79
N PHE A 191 4.97 6.79 -15.98
CA PHE A 191 4.90 8.24 -15.93
C PHE A 191 5.47 8.75 -14.61
N THR A 192 6.49 9.60 -14.69
CA THR A 192 7.19 10.14 -13.53
C THR A 192 7.18 11.66 -13.54
N ARG A 193 7.79 12.29 -12.52
CA ARG A 193 8.13 13.71 -12.62
C ARG A 193 9.10 13.92 -13.77
N PRO A 194 9.10 15.11 -14.42
CA PRO A 194 9.94 15.39 -15.58
C PRO A 194 11.42 15.08 -15.36
N ASP A 195 11.97 15.46 -14.22
CA ASP A 195 13.39 15.37 -13.89
C ASP A 195 13.78 14.08 -13.16
N ASP A 196 12.84 13.15 -12.98
CA ASP A 196 13.07 11.91 -12.26
C ASP A 196 13.60 10.80 -13.19
N ILE A 197 14.78 11.06 -13.76
CA ILE A 197 15.45 10.14 -14.67
C ILE A 197 15.72 8.77 -14.00
N ALA A 198 16.07 8.79 -12.70
CA ALA A 198 16.32 7.55 -11.96
C ALA A 198 15.08 6.64 -11.89
N ALA A 199 13.90 7.19 -11.64
CA ALA A 199 12.65 6.42 -11.65
C ALA A 199 12.29 5.93 -13.06
N GLN A 200 12.54 6.72 -14.11
CA GLN A 200 12.32 6.30 -15.50
C GLN A 200 13.23 5.14 -15.89
N GLU A 201 14.52 5.21 -15.55
CA GLU A 201 15.47 4.12 -15.78
C GLU A 201 15.11 2.88 -14.98
N PHE A 202 14.70 3.05 -13.73
CA PHE A 202 14.22 1.95 -12.89
C PHE A 202 13.00 1.27 -13.53
N ALA A 203 12.03 2.02 -14.03
CA ALA A 203 10.88 1.49 -14.76
C ALA A 203 11.30 0.68 -15.99
N ARG A 204 12.24 1.19 -16.79
CA ARG A 204 12.77 0.48 -17.97
C ARG A 204 13.49 -0.81 -17.58
N ARG A 205 14.30 -0.81 -16.52
CA ARG A 205 14.93 -2.04 -15.99
C ARG A 205 13.92 -3.09 -15.55
N LEU A 206 12.78 -2.67 -15.02
CA LEU A 206 11.66 -3.55 -14.69
C LEU A 206 10.82 -3.92 -15.92
N GLY A 207 11.18 -3.38 -17.13
CA GLY A 207 10.63 -3.74 -18.44
C GLY A 207 9.40 -2.94 -18.81
N ALA A 208 9.24 -1.73 -18.32
CA ALA A 208 8.32 -0.79 -18.94
C ALA A 208 8.72 -0.55 -20.41
N VAL A 209 7.76 -0.66 -21.32
CA VAL A 209 7.98 -0.45 -22.75
C VAL A 209 8.19 1.03 -23.09
N TRP A 210 7.75 1.91 -22.20
CA TRP A 210 7.95 3.34 -22.27
C TRP A 210 8.05 3.93 -20.85
N ALA A 211 8.91 4.91 -20.65
CA ALA A 211 9.00 5.69 -19.44
C ALA A 211 9.35 7.15 -19.78
N GLY A 212 8.61 8.10 -19.21
CA GLY A 212 8.79 9.53 -19.48
C GLY A 212 8.06 10.41 -18.47
N ALA A 213 8.04 11.71 -18.74
CA ALA A 213 7.38 12.68 -17.89
C ALA A 213 5.86 12.56 -17.92
N SER A 214 5.19 12.89 -16.81
CA SER A 214 3.74 12.74 -16.66
C SER A 214 2.90 13.60 -17.65
N HIS A 215 3.49 14.64 -18.24
CA HIS A 215 2.85 15.47 -19.26
C HIS A 215 3.09 14.98 -20.69
N GLU A 216 4.02 14.06 -20.88
CA GLU A 216 4.30 13.46 -22.18
C GLU A 216 3.21 12.47 -22.60
N ARG A 217 3.14 12.17 -23.89
CA ARG A 217 2.18 11.19 -24.42
C ARG A 217 2.92 10.06 -25.12
N PRO A 218 2.63 8.81 -24.81
CA PRO A 218 3.10 7.70 -25.61
C PRO A 218 2.48 7.76 -27.02
N LYS A 219 3.16 7.15 -27.99
CA LYS A 219 2.68 7.11 -29.39
C LYS A 219 1.31 6.44 -29.55
N SER A 220 1.01 5.46 -28.69
CA SER A 220 -0.26 4.74 -28.70
C SER A 220 -1.08 5.08 -27.47
N PRO A 221 -2.41 5.26 -27.58
CA PRO A 221 -3.25 5.51 -26.44
C PRO A 221 -3.28 4.29 -25.51
N LEU A 222 -3.45 4.55 -24.22
CA LEU A 222 -3.51 3.53 -23.16
C LEU A 222 -4.93 2.95 -23.08
N ASP A 223 -5.04 1.69 -22.61
CA ASP A 223 -6.33 1.09 -22.32
C ASP A 223 -6.81 1.49 -20.91
N ALA A 224 -5.88 1.59 -19.96
CA ALA A 224 -6.13 2.14 -18.63
C ALA A 224 -4.89 2.87 -18.09
N ALA A 225 -5.11 3.71 -17.08
CA ALA A 225 -4.07 4.37 -16.31
C ALA A 225 -4.36 4.27 -14.82
N ILE A 226 -3.33 4.02 -14.01
CA ILE A 226 -3.41 4.01 -12.55
C ILE A 226 -2.56 5.16 -12.01
N ILE A 227 -3.12 5.97 -11.10
CA ILE A 227 -2.45 7.12 -10.49
C ILE A 227 -2.15 6.81 -9.03
N TYR A 228 -0.87 6.66 -8.70
CA TYR A 228 -0.37 6.51 -7.33
C TYR A 228 0.20 7.81 -6.76
N ALA A 229 0.58 8.75 -7.64
CA ALA A 229 1.10 10.04 -7.21
C ALA A 229 -0.02 10.91 -6.61
N PRO A 230 0.23 11.66 -5.52
CA PRO A 230 -0.79 12.43 -4.79
C PRO A 230 -1.10 13.78 -5.45
N ALA A 231 -1.24 13.81 -6.78
CA ALA A 231 -1.39 15.03 -7.56
C ALA A 231 -2.63 14.94 -8.46
N GLY A 232 -3.69 15.70 -8.12
CA GLY A 232 -4.97 15.70 -8.83
C GLY A 232 -4.86 16.17 -10.27
N GLU A 233 -3.87 17.01 -10.60
CA GLU A 233 -3.56 17.46 -11.97
C GLU A 233 -3.22 16.32 -12.94
N LEU A 234 -2.82 15.15 -12.42
CA LEU A 234 -2.55 13.97 -13.24
C LEU A 234 -3.82 13.33 -13.78
N VAL A 235 -4.98 13.57 -13.17
CA VAL A 235 -6.26 13.02 -13.65
C VAL A 235 -6.59 13.48 -15.06
N PRO A 236 -6.65 14.80 -15.38
CA PRO A 236 -6.88 15.22 -16.76
C PRO A 236 -5.74 14.82 -17.71
N ALA A 237 -4.49 14.68 -17.24
CA ALA A 237 -3.39 14.19 -18.05
C ALA A 237 -3.60 12.71 -18.43
N ALA A 238 -3.96 11.87 -17.47
CA ALA A 238 -4.27 10.44 -17.68
C ALA A 238 -5.50 10.24 -18.58
N LEU A 239 -6.57 11.05 -18.41
CA LEU A 239 -7.75 11.03 -19.28
C LEU A 239 -7.41 11.35 -20.75
N ARG A 240 -6.44 12.22 -20.99
CA ARG A 240 -5.93 12.51 -22.35
C ARG A 240 -5.12 11.36 -22.94
N ALA A 241 -4.51 10.54 -22.10
CA ALA A 241 -3.65 9.44 -22.53
C ALA A 241 -4.43 8.13 -22.78
N VAL A 242 -5.60 7.95 -22.16
CA VAL A 242 -6.42 6.75 -22.37
C VAL A 242 -7.30 6.86 -23.61
N ARG A 243 -7.52 5.73 -24.29
CA ARG A 243 -8.42 5.62 -25.43
C ARG A 243 -9.89 5.86 -25.05
N LYS A 244 -10.77 5.90 -26.05
CA LYS A 244 -12.23 5.81 -25.85
C LYS A 244 -12.57 4.52 -25.08
N GLY A 245 -13.49 4.61 -24.13
CA GLY A 245 -13.81 3.50 -23.20
C GLY A 245 -12.69 3.16 -22.23
N GLY A 246 -11.59 3.93 -22.22
CA GLY A 246 -10.47 3.70 -21.30
C GLY A 246 -10.78 4.12 -19.88
N LYS A 247 -9.99 3.62 -18.92
CA LYS A 247 -10.22 3.82 -17.49
C LYS A 247 -9.04 4.49 -16.81
N VAL A 248 -9.32 5.49 -15.97
CA VAL A 248 -8.35 6.11 -15.05
C VAL A 248 -8.71 5.72 -13.64
N VAL A 249 -7.77 5.13 -12.90
CA VAL A 249 -7.94 4.64 -11.53
C VAL A 249 -7.07 5.47 -10.60
N CYS A 250 -7.69 6.24 -9.69
CA CYS A 250 -7.00 6.95 -8.62
C CYS A 250 -6.77 6.01 -7.44
N ALA A 251 -5.52 5.77 -7.07
CA ALA A 251 -5.13 4.77 -6.08
C ALA A 251 -4.39 5.33 -4.86
N GLY A 252 -4.23 6.64 -4.75
CA GLY A 252 -3.68 7.30 -3.56
C GLY A 252 -4.73 7.43 -2.45
N ILE A 253 -4.32 7.26 -1.19
CA ILE A 253 -5.20 7.52 -0.03
C ILE A 253 -5.47 9.02 0.14
N HIS A 254 -4.53 9.85 -0.29
CA HIS A 254 -4.60 11.31 -0.31
C HIS A 254 -4.17 11.81 -1.68
N MET A 255 -4.83 12.84 -2.17
CA MET A 255 -4.53 13.49 -3.44
C MET A 255 -4.95 14.96 -3.34
N SER A 256 -4.21 15.86 -3.97
CA SER A 256 -4.67 17.25 -4.12
C SER A 256 -5.96 17.31 -4.95
N ASP A 257 -6.67 18.41 -4.87
CA ASP A 257 -7.91 18.60 -5.63
C ASP A 257 -7.69 18.33 -7.12
N ILE A 258 -8.67 17.66 -7.73
CA ILE A 258 -8.69 17.44 -9.17
C ILE A 258 -9.13 18.77 -9.83
N PRO A 259 -8.29 19.39 -10.66
CA PRO A 259 -8.68 20.62 -11.32
C PRO A 259 -9.86 20.38 -12.28
N SER A 260 -10.65 21.41 -12.52
CA SER A 260 -11.69 21.36 -13.56
C SER A 260 -11.08 21.00 -14.91
N PHE A 261 -11.78 20.18 -15.67
CA PHE A 261 -11.36 19.79 -17.02
C PHE A 261 -12.56 19.75 -17.97
N PRO A 262 -12.35 19.95 -19.28
CA PRO A 262 -13.42 19.89 -20.27
C PRO A 262 -14.09 18.51 -20.30
N TYR A 263 -15.43 18.49 -20.36
CA TYR A 263 -16.22 17.24 -20.46
C TYR A 263 -15.76 16.34 -21.62
N GLY A 264 -15.26 16.91 -22.71
CA GLY A 264 -14.70 16.15 -23.83
C GLY A 264 -13.56 15.20 -23.46
N LEU A 265 -12.88 15.38 -22.31
CA LEU A 265 -11.88 14.42 -21.82
C LEU A 265 -12.52 13.17 -21.19
N LEU A 266 -13.75 13.29 -20.69
CA LEU A 266 -14.51 12.16 -20.13
C LEU A 266 -15.45 11.54 -21.16
N TRP A 267 -15.88 12.32 -22.13
CA TRP A 267 -16.74 11.89 -23.22
C TRP A 267 -16.20 10.63 -23.92
N GLU A 268 -17.04 9.87 -24.58
CA GLU A 268 -16.71 8.62 -25.26
C GLU A 268 -16.42 7.46 -24.28
N GLU A 269 -17.26 7.37 -23.25
CA GLU A 269 -17.29 6.27 -22.26
C GLU A 269 -16.01 6.11 -21.45
N ARG A 270 -15.15 7.12 -21.36
CA ARG A 270 -14.03 7.10 -20.44
C ARG A 270 -14.51 7.08 -19.01
N GLN A 271 -13.82 6.34 -18.15
CA GLN A 271 -14.18 6.17 -16.76
C GLN A 271 -13.08 6.79 -15.88
N LEU A 272 -13.51 7.53 -14.86
CA LEU A 272 -12.67 7.98 -13.75
C LEU A 272 -13.21 7.31 -12.49
N VAL A 273 -12.40 6.47 -11.86
CA VAL A 273 -12.76 5.71 -10.66
C VAL A 273 -11.67 5.80 -9.61
N SER A 274 -11.99 5.50 -8.35
CA SER A 274 -11.03 5.39 -7.28
C SER A 274 -11.05 3.99 -6.66
N VAL A 275 -9.98 3.64 -5.95
CA VAL A 275 -9.92 2.47 -5.09
C VAL A 275 -9.60 2.90 -3.67
N ALA A 276 -10.10 2.15 -2.72
CA ALA A 276 -9.85 2.38 -1.31
C ALA A 276 -9.29 1.10 -0.71
N ASN A 277 -8.00 1.16 -0.28
CA ASN A 277 -7.40 0.09 0.53
C ASN A 277 -7.45 -1.29 -0.18
N LEU A 278 -7.82 -2.35 0.54
CA LEU A 278 -7.90 -3.74 0.08
C LEU A 278 -9.11 -4.44 0.71
N THR A 279 -9.61 -5.49 0.06
CA THR A 279 -10.43 -6.52 0.70
C THR A 279 -9.54 -7.68 1.15
N ARG A 280 -10.02 -8.56 2.04
CA ARG A 280 -9.28 -9.80 2.38
C ARG A 280 -9.03 -10.67 1.14
N GLN A 281 -9.98 -10.70 0.22
CA GLN A 281 -9.82 -11.45 -1.01
C GLN A 281 -8.67 -10.89 -1.87
N ASP A 282 -8.55 -9.55 -1.97
CA ASP A 282 -7.40 -8.93 -2.65
C ASP A 282 -6.06 -9.39 -2.03
N GLY A 283 -6.01 -9.49 -0.69
CA GLY A 283 -4.81 -9.96 0.02
C GLY A 283 -4.47 -11.41 -0.31
N LEU A 284 -5.46 -12.30 -0.23
CA LEU A 284 -5.28 -13.72 -0.55
C LEU A 284 -4.86 -13.94 -2.00
N ASP A 285 -5.51 -13.25 -2.94
CA ASP A 285 -5.22 -13.37 -4.37
C ASP A 285 -3.83 -12.84 -4.70
N PHE A 286 -3.49 -11.65 -4.20
CA PHE A 286 -2.20 -11.04 -4.48
C PHE A 286 -1.03 -11.85 -3.90
N LEU A 287 -1.12 -12.24 -2.62
CA LEU A 287 -0.04 -13.00 -1.96
C LEU A 287 0.18 -14.39 -2.59
N LYS A 288 -0.85 -14.96 -3.21
CA LYS A 288 -0.72 -16.19 -4.02
C LYS A 288 -0.02 -15.93 -5.35
N ILE A 289 -0.25 -14.77 -5.97
CA ILE A 289 0.29 -14.40 -7.29
C ILE A 289 1.72 -13.84 -7.16
N ALA A 290 2.03 -13.13 -6.10
CA ALA A 290 3.31 -12.44 -5.93
C ALA A 290 4.54 -13.33 -6.14
N PRO A 291 4.65 -14.54 -5.56
CA PRO A 291 5.76 -15.44 -5.84
C PRO A 291 5.74 -15.98 -7.27
N GLN A 292 4.58 -16.23 -7.86
CA GLN A 292 4.44 -16.72 -9.24
C GLN A 292 4.91 -15.68 -10.26
N ALA A 293 4.61 -14.41 -10.01
CA ALA A 293 5.05 -13.28 -10.82
C ALA A 293 6.55 -12.94 -10.62
N GLY A 294 7.22 -13.59 -9.66
CA GLY A 294 8.62 -13.36 -9.34
C GLY A 294 8.90 -11.92 -8.92
N ILE A 295 7.98 -11.30 -8.16
CA ILE A 295 8.10 -9.90 -7.73
C ILE A 295 9.35 -9.72 -6.89
N ARG A 296 10.15 -8.73 -7.25
CA ARG A 296 11.31 -8.27 -6.50
C ARG A 296 11.06 -6.86 -6.00
N THR A 297 10.93 -6.71 -4.70
CA THR A 297 10.84 -5.41 -4.06
C THR A 297 12.24 -4.84 -3.86
N GLN A 298 12.42 -3.56 -4.15
CA GLN A 298 13.64 -2.86 -3.76
C GLN A 298 13.44 -2.28 -2.37
N THR A 299 14.20 -2.78 -1.39
CA THR A 299 14.05 -2.41 0.02
C THR A 299 15.36 -1.98 0.64
N THR A 300 15.29 -1.08 1.62
CA THR A 300 16.38 -0.74 2.52
C THR A 300 15.91 -0.92 3.95
N ALA A 301 16.62 -1.75 4.71
CA ALA A 301 16.31 -2.02 6.12
C ALA A 301 17.00 -1.01 7.05
N PHE A 302 16.30 -0.60 8.09
CA PHE A 302 16.76 0.30 9.14
C PHE A 302 16.38 -0.25 10.51
N PRO A 303 17.19 -0.01 11.57
CA PRO A 303 16.78 -0.28 12.94
C PRO A 303 15.50 0.50 13.32
N LEU A 304 14.65 -0.08 14.18
CA LEU A 304 13.42 0.58 14.65
C LEU A 304 13.66 1.98 15.23
N VAL A 305 14.78 2.17 15.94
CA VAL A 305 15.13 3.45 16.57
C VAL A 305 15.34 4.58 15.55
N GLU A 306 15.66 4.25 14.30
CA GLU A 306 15.86 5.22 13.22
C GLU A 306 14.54 5.66 12.53
N ALA A 307 13.38 5.28 13.06
CA ALA A 307 12.09 5.56 12.43
C ALA A 307 11.87 7.03 12.05
N ASN A 308 12.31 8.00 12.89
CA ASN A 308 12.22 9.43 12.57
C ASN A 308 13.08 9.82 11.36
N GLU A 309 14.28 9.27 11.26
CA GLU A 309 15.18 9.50 10.12
C GLU A 309 14.56 8.93 8.84
N VAL A 310 14.03 7.71 8.92
CA VAL A 310 13.38 7.03 7.79
C VAL A 310 12.14 7.80 7.31
N VAL A 311 11.30 8.28 8.22
CA VAL A 311 10.15 9.15 7.92
C VAL A 311 10.61 10.42 7.19
N THR A 312 11.70 11.03 7.64
CA THR A 312 12.28 12.23 7.00
C THR A 312 12.81 11.92 5.60
N LYS A 313 13.57 10.82 5.43
CA LYS A 313 14.07 10.38 4.12
C LYS A 313 12.93 10.09 3.15
N LEU A 314 11.84 9.47 3.63
CA LEU A 314 10.66 9.21 2.79
C LEU A 314 9.98 10.53 2.36
N ARG A 315 9.85 11.49 3.28
CA ARG A 315 9.27 12.82 3.03
C ARG A 315 10.04 13.58 1.96
N THR A 316 11.37 13.52 2.01
CA THR A 316 12.25 14.22 1.07
C THR A 316 12.52 13.44 -0.22
N GLY A 317 11.93 12.24 -0.39
CA GLY A 317 12.10 11.43 -1.59
C GLY A 317 13.47 10.76 -1.71
N GLN A 318 14.20 10.61 -0.61
CA GLN A 318 15.54 10.00 -0.57
C GLN A 318 15.49 8.46 -0.42
N VAL A 319 14.31 7.87 -0.42
CA VAL A 319 14.13 6.41 -0.38
C VAL A 319 13.87 5.89 -1.79
N LEU A 320 14.77 5.06 -2.30
CA LEU A 320 14.54 4.33 -3.53
C LEU A 320 13.86 2.99 -3.21
N GLY A 321 12.69 2.75 -3.80
CA GLY A 321 11.88 1.57 -3.48
C GLY A 321 11.08 1.74 -2.19
N ALA A 322 11.34 0.92 -1.18
CA ALA A 322 10.66 0.95 0.12
C ALA A 322 11.65 0.90 1.28
N ALA A 323 11.37 1.66 2.33
CA ALA A 323 12.09 1.58 3.60
C ALA A 323 11.39 0.60 4.53
N VAL A 324 12.15 -0.16 5.32
CA VAL A 324 11.62 -1.18 6.22
C VAL A 324 12.33 -1.09 7.57
N LEU A 325 11.56 -0.96 8.65
CA LEU A 325 12.06 -0.97 10.02
C LEU A 325 12.17 -2.41 10.54
N LYS A 326 13.27 -2.69 11.23
CA LYS A 326 13.51 -3.95 11.96
C LYS A 326 13.54 -3.64 13.45
N PRO A 327 12.60 -4.19 14.22
CA PRO A 327 12.54 -4.00 15.68
C PRO A 327 13.70 -4.58 16.46
#